data_7210db88a7baab81c4b0991ab772e98b
#
_entry.id   7210db88a7baab81c4b0991ab772e98b
#
_cell.length_a   1.000
_cell.length_b   1.000
_cell.length_c   1.000
_cell.angle_alpha   90.00
_cell.angle_beta   90.00
_cell.angle_gamma   90.00
#
_symmetry.space_group_name_H-M   'P 1'
#
loop_
_entity.id
_entity.type
_entity.pdbx_description
1 polymer ?
#
loop_
_entity_poly.entity_id
_entity_poly.type
_entity_poly.pdbx_seq_one_letter_code
_entity_poly.pdbx_strand_id
1 'polypeptide(L)'
;VSSYKDYIEKSEAKIKQGVIARKDLQNASIEELAIGTYMNFNFFHTPISDQVDFIGIERRLQTNIHDYNALPAREQLEMDIDLQNIEVGHTPASIRESLLEKVLKMGDKFVAAVKKEYAPGIIGPFSLQSVITKDLELVVYDVSLRVPGNPIVATTSPYTKYQYGQTFGVGRRIAMEIKRAQEEGRLYEIVT
;
A
#
# COMPACT_ATOMS: atom_id res chain seq x y z
N VAL A 1 8.03 13.72 -15.61
CA VAL A 1 9.07 14.71 -15.97
C VAL A 1 10.39 14.01 -16.16
N SER A 2 11.18 14.40 -17.16
CA SER A 2 12.44 13.75 -17.52
C SER A 2 13.68 14.60 -17.16
N SER A 3 13.47 15.86 -16.83
CA SER A 3 14.53 16.82 -16.45
C SER A 3 13.95 17.98 -15.66
N TYR A 4 14.81 18.77 -15.02
CA TYR A 4 14.39 19.99 -14.32
C TYR A 4 13.71 21.00 -15.28
N LYS A 5 14.21 21.15 -16.50
CA LYS A 5 13.59 22.00 -17.52
C LYS A 5 12.18 21.52 -17.86
N ASP A 6 12.01 20.22 -18.11
CA ASP A 6 10.71 19.59 -18.38
C ASP A 6 9.75 19.75 -17.17
N TYR A 7 10.28 19.65 -15.94
CA TYR A 7 9.50 19.91 -14.73
C TYR A 7 8.95 21.34 -14.70
N ILE A 8 9.78 22.33 -14.94
CA ILE A 8 9.36 23.75 -14.95
C ILE A 8 8.31 24.00 -16.04
N GLU A 9 8.58 23.56 -17.27
CA GLU A 9 7.67 23.76 -18.41
C GLU A 9 6.28 23.12 -18.15
N LYS A 10 6.25 21.88 -17.67
CA LYS A 10 4.99 21.17 -17.37
C LYS A 10 4.27 21.77 -16.16
N SER A 11 4.97 22.16 -15.13
CA SER A 11 4.38 22.80 -13.96
C SER A 11 3.71 24.13 -14.31
N GLU A 12 4.40 24.99 -15.07
CA GLU A 12 3.84 26.27 -15.52
C GLU A 12 2.61 26.04 -16.42
N ALA A 13 2.64 25.05 -17.30
CA ALA A 13 1.49 24.70 -18.12
C ALA A 13 0.29 24.27 -17.26
N LYS A 14 0.49 23.44 -16.24
CA LYS A 14 -0.57 22.99 -15.34
C LYS A 14 -1.11 24.12 -14.45
N ILE A 15 -0.27 25.04 -14.01
CA ILE A 15 -0.70 26.23 -13.29
C ILE A 15 -1.57 27.11 -14.19
N LYS A 16 -1.14 27.34 -15.44
CA LYS A 16 -1.91 28.13 -16.41
C LYS A 16 -3.28 27.52 -16.73
N GLN A 17 -3.36 26.19 -16.73
CA GLN A 17 -4.62 25.44 -16.90
C GLN A 17 -5.50 25.42 -15.62
N GLY A 18 -5.02 25.92 -14.48
CA GLY A 18 -5.74 25.88 -13.21
C GLY A 18 -5.80 24.49 -12.55
N VAL A 19 -5.00 23.53 -13.02
CA VAL A 19 -4.96 22.16 -12.48
C VAL A 19 -4.24 22.10 -11.13
N ILE A 20 -3.17 22.90 -10.97
CA ILE A 20 -2.40 23.05 -9.73
C ILE A 20 -2.18 24.54 -9.43
N ALA A 21 -2.02 24.88 -8.16
CA ALA A 21 -1.62 26.23 -7.78
C ALA A 21 -0.10 26.30 -7.53
N ARG A 22 0.50 27.47 -7.78
CA ARG A 22 1.94 27.66 -7.54
C ARG A 22 2.38 27.33 -6.10
N LYS A 23 1.53 27.59 -5.12
CA LYS A 23 1.77 27.24 -3.70
C LYS A 23 1.91 25.73 -3.47
N ASP A 24 1.26 24.90 -4.30
CA ASP A 24 1.29 23.43 -4.13
C ASP A 24 2.68 22.87 -4.47
N LEU A 25 3.45 23.59 -5.30
CA LEU A 25 4.82 23.21 -5.67
C LEU A 25 5.86 23.50 -4.58
N GLN A 26 5.54 24.37 -3.60
CA GLN A 26 6.50 24.76 -2.56
C GLN A 26 6.86 23.61 -1.62
N ASN A 27 5.90 22.67 -1.43
CA ASN A 27 6.06 21.50 -0.57
C ASN A 27 5.95 20.18 -1.34
N ALA A 28 6.11 20.23 -2.68
CA ALA A 28 6.03 19.03 -3.51
C ALA A 28 7.34 18.23 -3.43
N SER A 29 7.22 16.92 -3.30
CA SER A 29 8.32 15.98 -3.46
C SER A 29 8.46 15.59 -4.92
N ILE A 30 9.71 15.40 -5.36
CA ILE A 30 10.02 14.80 -6.67
C ILE A 30 10.51 13.39 -6.39
N GLU A 31 9.80 12.40 -6.91
CA GLU A 31 10.08 11.00 -6.67
C GLU A 31 10.34 10.27 -7.99
N GLU A 32 11.06 9.15 -7.92
CA GLU A 32 11.23 8.26 -9.05
C GLU A 32 9.90 7.61 -9.40
N LEU A 33 9.54 7.60 -10.68
CA LEU A 33 8.38 6.87 -11.17
C LEU A 33 8.72 5.39 -11.34
N ALA A 34 8.30 4.55 -10.40
CA ALA A 34 8.38 3.12 -10.54
C ALA A 34 7.23 2.61 -11.43
N ILE A 35 7.57 1.90 -12.51
CA ILE A 35 6.59 1.32 -13.44
C ILE A 35 6.49 -0.18 -13.19
N GLY A 36 5.26 -0.68 -13.02
CA GLY A 36 5.00 -2.08 -12.78
C GLY A 36 3.56 -2.36 -12.34
N THR A 37 3.36 -3.46 -11.65
CA THR A 37 2.06 -3.86 -11.14
C THR A 37 1.86 -3.33 -9.72
N TYR A 38 0.82 -2.54 -9.52
CA TYR A 38 0.46 -1.99 -8.22
C TYR A 38 -0.21 -3.04 -7.35
N MET A 39 0.33 -3.24 -6.15
CA MET A 39 -0.20 -4.15 -5.14
C MET A 39 -0.10 -3.51 -3.76
N ASN A 40 -1.10 -3.75 -2.92
CA ASN A 40 -1.06 -3.38 -1.51
C ASN A 40 -0.87 -4.64 -0.67
N PHE A 41 0.10 -4.61 0.22
CA PHE A 41 0.42 -5.71 1.13
C PHE A 41 -0.01 -5.33 2.54
N ASN A 42 -0.93 -6.09 3.10
CA ASN A 42 -1.54 -5.81 4.39
C ASN A 42 -0.93 -6.67 5.48
N PHE A 43 -0.52 -6.03 6.56
CA PHE A 43 0.16 -6.63 7.69
C PHE A 43 -0.50 -6.25 9.02
N PHE A 44 -0.11 -6.97 10.06
CA PHE A 44 -0.42 -6.65 11.44
C PHE A 44 0.81 -6.91 12.31
N HIS A 45 1.28 -5.89 13.02
CA HIS A 45 2.36 -6.06 14.00
C HIS A 45 1.78 -6.18 15.40
N THR A 46 2.19 -7.25 16.10
CA THR A 46 1.86 -7.46 17.50
C THR A 46 3.08 -7.17 18.38
N PRO A 47 3.05 -6.14 19.24
CA PRO A 47 4.14 -5.88 20.17
C PRO A 47 4.25 -6.96 21.25
N ILE A 48 3.16 -7.70 21.51
CA ILE A 48 3.12 -8.76 22.53
C ILE A 48 4.13 -9.88 22.25
N SER A 49 4.27 -10.28 21.00
CA SER A 49 5.25 -11.32 20.59
C SER A 49 6.28 -10.80 19.59
N ASP A 50 6.28 -9.50 19.29
CA ASP A 50 7.15 -8.86 18.30
C ASP A 50 7.12 -9.57 16.92
N GLN A 51 5.88 -9.96 16.49
CA GLN A 51 5.63 -10.67 15.24
C GLN A 51 4.90 -9.80 14.22
N VAL A 52 5.19 -10.04 12.96
CA VAL A 52 4.51 -9.44 11.83
C VAL A 52 3.66 -10.49 11.13
N ASP A 53 2.35 -10.35 11.23
CA ASP A 53 1.42 -11.21 10.53
C ASP A 53 1.13 -10.65 9.13
N PHE A 54 1.09 -11.52 8.14
CA PHE A 54 0.69 -11.15 6.79
C PHE A 54 -0.81 -11.43 6.59
N ILE A 55 -1.58 -10.36 6.42
CA ILE A 55 -3.04 -10.44 6.38
C ILE A 55 -3.56 -10.70 4.97
N GLY A 56 -2.95 -10.13 3.97
CA GLY A 56 -3.37 -10.36 2.59
C GLY A 56 -2.85 -9.37 1.57
N ILE A 57 -3.24 -9.60 0.33
CA ILE A 57 -2.85 -8.80 -0.84
C ILE A 57 -4.10 -8.31 -1.53
N GLU A 58 -4.04 -7.10 -2.01
CA GLU A 58 -5.07 -6.51 -2.84
C GLU A 58 -4.50 -5.74 -4.02
N ARG A 59 -5.34 -5.57 -5.02
CA ARG A 59 -5.14 -4.62 -6.10
C ARG A 59 -6.20 -3.54 -6.00
N ARG A 60 -5.75 -2.29 -6.11
CA ARG A 60 -6.63 -1.13 -6.16
C ARG A 60 -7.32 -1.06 -7.51
N LEU A 61 -8.63 -0.85 -7.51
CA LEU A 61 -9.40 -0.50 -8.69
C LEU A 61 -9.48 1.03 -8.79
N GLN A 62 -9.11 1.53 -9.95
CA GLN A 62 -9.07 2.96 -10.22
C GLN A 62 -9.97 3.27 -11.41
N THR A 63 -10.48 4.50 -11.48
CA THR A 63 -11.26 4.97 -12.61
C THR A 63 -10.47 4.84 -13.92
N ASN A 64 -11.05 5.04 -15.00
CA ASN A 64 -10.65 4.94 -16.42
C ASN A 64 -9.18 4.58 -16.80
N ILE A 65 -8.20 4.76 -15.91
CA ILE A 65 -6.78 4.52 -16.23
C ILE A 65 -6.48 3.06 -16.59
N HIS A 66 -7.15 2.10 -15.97
CA HIS A 66 -6.94 0.69 -16.27
C HIS A 66 -7.50 0.32 -17.64
N ASP A 67 -8.70 0.81 -17.94
CA ASP A 67 -9.36 0.56 -19.23
C ASP A 67 -8.60 1.24 -20.35
N TYR A 68 -8.18 2.49 -20.14
CA TYR A 68 -7.33 3.21 -21.08
C TYR A 68 -6.01 2.47 -21.36
N ASN A 69 -5.33 1.99 -20.33
CA ASN A 69 -4.07 1.27 -20.49
C ASN A 69 -4.24 -0.12 -21.14
N ALA A 70 -5.44 -0.67 -21.16
CA ALA A 70 -5.75 -1.92 -21.86
C ALA A 70 -5.97 -1.74 -23.39
N LEU A 71 -6.15 -0.51 -23.84
CA LEU A 71 -6.32 -0.20 -25.26
C LEU A 71 -5.01 -0.35 -26.04
N PRO A 72 -5.06 -0.67 -27.34
CA PRO A 72 -3.91 -0.57 -28.23
C PRO A 72 -3.33 0.85 -28.21
N ALA A 73 -2.02 0.98 -28.30
CA ALA A 73 -1.33 2.29 -28.24
C ALA A 73 -1.86 3.32 -29.24
N ARG A 74 -2.28 2.89 -30.44
CA ARG A 74 -2.89 3.77 -31.44
C ARG A 74 -4.19 4.39 -30.94
N GLU A 75 -5.06 3.58 -30.33
CA GLU A 75 -6.33 4.05 -29.80
C GLU A 75 -6.12 4.99 -28.61
N GLN A 76 -5.13 4.72 -27.76
CA GLN A 76 -4.76 5.62 -26.66
C GLN A 76 -4.36 7.02 -27.16
N LEU A 77 -3.67 7.10 -28.31
CA LEU A 77 -3.25 8.37 -28.89
C LEU A 77 -4.39 9.15 -29.55
N GLU A 78 -5.43 8.45 -30.00
CA GLU A 78 -6.60 9.04 -30.66
C GLU A 78 -7.67 9.53 -29.65
N MET A 79 -7.59 9.11 -28.39
CA MET A 79 -8.59 9.47 -27.37
C MET A 79 -8.16 10.72 -26.59
N ASP A 80 -9.03 11.72 -26.59
CA ASP A 80 -8.91 12.90 -25.73
C ASP A 80 -9.76 12.69 -24.48
N ILE A 81 -9.18 12.00 -23.48
CA ILE A 81 -9.84 11.76 -22.20
C ILE A 81 -9.00 12.30 -21.04
N ASP A 82 -9.67 12.85 -20.06
CA ASP A 82 -9.04 13.22 -18.79
C ASP A 82 -8.79 11.95 -17.96
N LEU A 83 -7.53 11.53 -17.89
CA LEU A 83 -7.11 10.36 -17.11
C LEU A 83 -7.11 10.72 -15.64
N GLN A 84 -8.03 10.10 -14.91
CA GLN A 84 -8.12 10.25 -13.46
C GLN A 84 -7.78 8.93 -12.76
N ASN A 85 -7.05 9.05 -11.66
CA ASN A 85 -6.61 7.93 -10.85
C ASN A 85 -7.38 7.91 -9.52
N ILE A 86 -8.71 7.94 -9.60
CA ILE A 86 -9.59 7.91 -8.43
C ILE A 86 -9.82 6.46 -8.02
N GLU A 87 -9.53 6.14 -6.77
CA GLU A 87 -9.82 4.84 -6.21
C GLU A 87 -11.33 4.62 -6.07
N VAL A 88 -11.83 3.55 -6.65
CA VAL A 88 -13.25 3.16 -6.59
C VAL A 88 -13.48 1.84 -5.86
N GLY A 89 -12.44 1.11 -5.54
CA GLY A 89 -12.55 -0.16 -4.83
C GLY A 89 -11.27 -0.98 -4.82
N HIS A 90 -11.39 -2.19 -4.31
CA HIS A 90 -10.28 -3.13 -4.17
C HIS A 90 -10.70 -4.52 -4.62
N THR A 91 -9.77 -5.29 -5.16
CA THR A 91 -9.92 -6.72 -5.42
C THR A 91 -8.88 -7.52 -4.67
N PRO A 92 -9.25 -8.70 -4.10
CA PRO A 92 -8.26 -9.63 -3.58
C PRO A 92 -7.31 -10.06 -4.70
N ALA A 93 -6.04 -10.18 -4.33
CA ALA A 93 -5.01 -10.61 -5.26
C ALA A 93 -4.11 -11.67 -4.62
N SER A 94 -3.44 -12.43 -5.45
CA SER A 94 -2.34 -13.30 -5.06
C SER A 94 -1.11 -12.96 -5.88
N ILE A 95 0.05 -13.35 -5.37
CA ILE A 95 1.33 -13.23 -6.07
C ILE A 95 1.92 -14.61 -6.28
N ARG A 96 2.89 -14.70 -7.17
CA ARG A 96 3.68 -15.91 -7.33
C ARG A 96 4.45 -16.22 -6.03
N GLU A 97 4.57 -17.49 -5.70
CA GLU A 97 5.19 -17.96 -4.46
C GLU A 97 6.61 -17.40 -4.25
N SER A 98 7.40 -17.30 -5.32
CA SER A 98 8.77 -16.78 -5.28
C SER A 98 8.89 -15.31 -4.84
N LEU A 99 7.80 -14.54 -4.82
CA LEU A 99 7.77 -13.17 -4.31
C LEU A 99 7.29 -13.09 -2.86
N LEU A 100 6.64 -14.13 -2.36
CA LEU A 100 6.06 -14.09 -1.00
C LEU A 100 7.11 -13.86 0.07
N GLU A 101 8.27 -14.51 -0.06
CA GLU A 101 9.39 -14.29 0.87
C GLU A 101 9.89 -12.84 0.87
N LYS A 102 9.97 -12.21 -0.32
CA LYS A 102 10.33 -10.79 -0.42
C LYS A 102 9.31 -9.90 0.28
N VAL A 103 8.02 -10.20 0.14
CA VAL A 103 6.93 -9.46 0.79
C VAL A 103 7.01 -9.58 2.32
N LEU A 104 7.18 -10.80 2.84
CA LEU A 104 7.31 -11.01 4.29
C LEU A 104 8.52 -10.24 4.84
N LYS A 105 9.68 -10.38 4.22
CA LYS A 105 10.89 -9.61 4.59
C LYS A 105 10.70 -8.09 4.50
N MET A 106 9.88 -7.61 3.57
CA MET A 106 9.57 -6.19 3.45
C MET A 106 8.77 -5.70 4.67
N GLY A 107 7.77 -6.45 5.12
CA GLY A 107 7.01 -6.17 6.34
C GLY A 107 7.91 -6.13 7.58
N ASP A 108 8.76 -7.15 7.77
CA ASP A 108 9.71 -7.21 8.90
C ASP A 108 10.68 -6.03 8.90
N LYS A 109 11.26 -5.70 7.74
CA LYS A 109 12.18 -4.57 7.60
C LYS A 109 11.50 -3.23 7.93
N PHE A 110 10.26 -3.06 7.49
CA PHE A 110 9.50 -1.86 7.78
C PHE A 110 9.26 -1.70 9.28
N VAL A 111 8.78 -2.74 9.96
CA VAL A 111 8.56 -2.72 11.42
C VAL A 111 9.85 -2.44 12.16
N ALA A 112 10.96 -3.09 11.80
CA ALA A 112 12.26 -2.85 12.41
C ALA A 112 12.75 -1.40 12.23
N ALA A 113 12.57 -0.82 11.04
CA ALA A 113 12.94 0.56 10.76
C ALA A 113 12.12 1.55 11.59
N VAL A 114 10.79 1.37 11.62
CA VAL A 114 9.90 2.24 12.40
C VAL A 114 10.20 2.13 13.90
N LYS A 115 10.44 0.92 14.42
CA LYS A 115 10.78 0.72 15.84
C LYS A 115 12.09 1.42 16.23
N LYS A 116 13.06 1.45 15.33
CA LYS A 116 14.35 2.13 15.54
C LYS A 116 14.20 3.65 15.60
N GLU A 117 13.42 4.23 14.70
CA GLU A 117 13.30 5.70 14.55
C GLU A 117 12.20 6.31 15.46
N TYR A 118 11.16 5.55 15.75
CA TYR A 118 9.98 5.99 16.50
C TYR A 118 9.50 4.91 17.48
N ALA A 119 10.16 4.80 18.64
CA ALA A 119 9.74 3.84 19.66
C ALA A 119 8.32 4.16 20.20
N PRO A 120 7.48 3.17 20.45
CA PRO A 120 7.72 1.71 20.43
C PRO A 120 7.62 1.08 19.04
N GLY A 121 7.47 1.82 17.99
CA GLY A 121 7.25 1.35 16.64
C GLY A 121 5.77 1.29 16.26
N ILE A 122 5.45 0.54 15.22
CA ILE A 122 4.06 0.38 14.78
C ILE A 122 3.33 -0.64 15.65
N ILE A 123 2.08 -0.36 15.98
CA ILE A 123 1.18 -1.25 16.74
C ILE A 123 -0.05 -1.54 15.88
N GLY A 124 -0.32 -2.82 15.66
CA GLY A 124 -1.51 -3.24 14.93
C GLY A 124 -1.39 -3.21 13.41
N PRO A 125 -2.48 -2.89 12.67
CA PRO A 125 -2.54 -3.02 11.23
C PRO A 125 -1.81 -1.91 10.49
N PHE A 126 -1.14 -2.30 9.39
CA PHE A 126 -0.56 -1.39 8.42
C PHE A 126 -0.58 -1.99 7.01
N SER A 127 -0.40 -1.15 6.01
CA SER A 127 -0.32 -1.56 4.61
C SER A 127 0.84 -0.88 3.92
N LEU A 128 1.59 -1.65 3.15
CA LEU A 128 2.66 -1.16 2.28
C LEU A 128 2.16 -1.15 0.84
N GLN A 129 1.94 0.03 0.30
CA GLN A 129 1.52 0.21 -1.08
C GLN A 129 2.75 0.16 -1.97
N SER A 130 2.77 -0.79 -2.90
CA SER A 130 3.99 -1.14 -3.62
C SER A 130 3.76 -1.33 -5.11
N VAL A 131 4.82 -1.16 -5.87
CA VAL A 131 4.91 -1.53 -7.28
C VAL A 131 5.83 -2.73 -7.42
N ILE A 132 5.38 -3.77 -8.12
CA ILE A 132 6.22 -4.88 -8.53
C ILE A 132 6.74 -4.55 -9.93
N THR A 133 8.04 -4.30 -10.05
CA THR A 133 8.68 -3.93 -11.31
C THR A 133 8.84 -5.12 -12.26
N LYS A 134 9.24 -4.87 -13.52
CA LYS A 134 9.55 -5.91 -14.51
C LYS A 134 10.64 -6.88 -14.04
N ASP A 135 11.54 -6.43 -13.17
CA ASP A 135 12.64 -7.21 -12.62
C ASP A 135 12.24 -7.93 -11.32
N LEU A 136 10.94 -7.94 -11.00
CA LEU A 136 10.34 -8.53 -9.79
C LEU A 136 10.89 -7.93 -8.48
N GLU A 137 11.24 -6.66 -8.52
CA GLU A 137 11.58 -5.89 -7.32
C GLU A 137 10.35 -5.20 -6.74
N LEU A 138 10.29 -5.13 -5.42
CA LEU A 138 9.21 -4.49 -4.68
C LEU A 138 9.65 -3.07 -4.30
N VAL A 139 8.95 -2.07 -4.83
CA VAL A 139 9.18 -0.66 -4.52
C VAL A 139 7.98 -0.14 -3.74
N VAL A 140 8.17 0.19 -2.47
CA VAL A 140 7.14 0.80 -1.63
C VAL A 140 7.09 2.29 -1.95
N TYR A 141 5.91 2.80 -2.32
CA TYR A 141 5.72 4.22 -2.64
C TYR A 141 4.83 4.95 -1.62
N ASP A 142 4.04 4.21 -0.83
CA ASP A 142 3.19 4.79 0.21
C ASP A 142 2.93 3.80 1.34
N VAL A 143 2.67 4.33 2.53
CA VAL A 143 2.43 3.53 3.74
C VAL A 143 1.15 4.01 4.44
N SER A 144 0.27 3.08 4.77
CA SER A 144 -0.90 3.34 5.60
C SER A 144 -0.70 2.74 6.99
N LEU A 145 -0.53 3.59 8.00
CA LEU A 145 -0.31 3.21 9.41
C LEU A 145 -1.64 3.07 10.18
N ARG A 146 -2.59 2.38 9.60
CA ARG A 146 -3.95 2.21 10.14
C ARG A 146 -4.62 1.01 9.48
N VAL A 147 -5.84 0.68 9.93
CA VAL A 147 -6.70 -0.24 9.17
C VAL A 147 -6.86 0.33 7.75
N PRO A 148 -6.40 -0.38 6.73
CA PRO A 148 -6.50 0.07 5.34
C PRO A 148 -7.96 0.15 4.89
N GLY A 149 -8.23 0.85 3.77
CA GLY A 149 -9.57 1.04 3.23
C GLY A 149 -10.27 -0.22 2.67
N ASN A 150 -9.63 -1.38 2.77
CA ASN A 150 -10.01 -2.64 2.15
C ASN A 150 -10.21 -3.81 3.14
N PRO A 151 -10.89 -3.63 4.28
CA PRO A 151 -10.98 -4.67 5.32
C PRO A 151 -11.64 -5.96 4.83
N ILE A 152 -12.48 -5.88 3.81
CA ILE A 152 -13.17 -7.05 3.25
C ILE A 152 -12.23 -7.98 2.47
N VAL A 153 -11.17 -7.45 1.87
CA VAL A 153 -10.22 -8.24 1.08
C VAL A 153 -9.47 -9.25 1.94
N ALA A 154 -9.16 -8.88 3.18
CA ALA A 154 -8.49 -9.76 4.13
C ALA A 154 -9.32 -11.02 4.44
N THR A 155 -10.65 -10.96 4.37
CA THR A 155 -11.53 -12.12 4.62
C THR A 155 -11.48 -13.15 3.49
N THR A 156 -11.05 -12.77 2.32
CA THR A 156 -10.92 -13.64 1.14
C THR A 156 -9.49 -14.10 0.89
N SER A 157 -8.53 -13.58 1.67
CA SER A 157 -7.11 -13.94 1.58
C SER A 157 -6.86 -15.34 2.16
N PRO A 158 -6.07 -16.19 1.50
CA PRO A 158 -5.67 -17.48 2.05
C PRO A 158 -4.63 -17.39 3.18
N TYR A 159 -3.97 -16.26 3.34
CA TYR A 159 -2.77 -16.14 4.21
C TYR A 159 -3.10 -16.30 5.69
N THR A 160 -4.17 -15.71 6.19
CA THR A 160 -4.61 -15.93 7.59
C THR A 160 -5.00 -17.37 7.85
N LYS A 161 -5.52 -18.09 6.84
CA LYS A 161 -5.82 -19.52 6.94
C LYS A 161 -4.55 -20.35 7.14
N TYR A 162 -3.47 -20.01 6.46
CA TYR A 162 -2.19 -20.74 6.64
C TYR A 162 -1.61 -20.53 8.02
N GLN A 163 -1.71 -19.33 8.57
CA GLN A 163 -1.14 -18.98 9.86
C GLN A 163 -2.04 -19.39 11.05
N TYR A 164 -3.36 -19.23 10.92
CA TYR A 164 -4.32 -19.40 12.03
C TYR A 164 -5.34 -20.52 11.83
N GLY A 165 -5.23 -21.29 10.77
CA GLY A 165 -6.18 -22.34 10.42
C GLY A 165 -7.56 -21.86 9.95
N GLN A 166 -7.80 -20.56 9.90
CA GLN A 166 -9.06 -19.94 9.50
C GLN A 166 -8.88 -18.60 8.80
N THR A 167 -9.81 -18.28 7.92
CA THR A 167 -9.81 -16.98 7.23
C THR A 167 -10.55 -15.95 8.09
N PHE A 168 -9.98 -14.77 8.26
CA PHE A 168 -10.61 -13.67 8.98
C PHE A 168 -10.04 -12.29 8.53
N GLY A 169 -10.80 -11.25 8.80
CA GLY A 169 -10.41 -9.87 8.51
C GLY A 169 -9.62 -9.22 9.64
N VAL A 170 -9.13 -8.03 9.36
CA VAL A 170 -8.32 -7.20 10.28
C VAL A 170 -9.03 -6.93 11.60
N GLY A 171 -10.35 -6.65 11.58
CA GLY A 171 -11.12 -6.42 12.80
C GLY A 171 -11.09 -7.60 13.78
N ARG A 172 -11.18 -8.84 13.26
CA ARG A 172 -11.04 -10.03 14.11
C ARG A 172 -9.62 -10.17 14.65
N ARG A 173 -8.61 -9.86 13.84
CA ARG A 173 -7.21 -9.89 14.30
C ARG A 173 -6.95 -8.90 15.43
N ILE A 174 -7.51 -7.68 15.32
CA ILE A 174 -7.47 -6.67 16.39
C ILE A 174 -8.12 -7.22 17.68
N ALA A 175 -9.32 -7.80 17.57
CA ALA A 175 -10.02 -8.37 18.72
C ALA A 175 -9.23 -9.50 19.40
N MET A 176 -8.56 -10.34 18.60
CA MET A 176 -7.67 -11.40 19.12
C MET A 176 -6.49 -10.80 19.90
N GLU A 177 -5.90 -9.71 19.38
CA GLU A 177 -4.80 -9.04 20.07
C GLU A 177 -5.22 -8.43 21.39
N ILE A 178 -6.35 -7.71 21.41
CA ILE A 178 -6.90 -7.12 22.65
C ILE A 178 -7.17 -8.21 23.69
N LYS A 179 -7.81 -9.31 23.28
CA LYS A 179 -8.08 -10.42 24.18
C LYS A 179 -6.79 -11.01 24.76
N ARG A 180 -5.79 -11.28 23.91
CA ARG A 180 -4.50 -11.79 24.33
C ARG A 180 -3.80 -10.85 25.30
N ALA A 181 -3.73 -9.57 24.97
CA ALA A 181 -3.11 -8.54 25.82
C ALA A 181 -3.81 -8.42 27.18
N GLN A 182 -5.15 -8.58 27.21
CA GLN A 182 -5.92 -8.61 28.45
C GLN A 182 -5.57 -9.83 29.31
N GLU A 183 -5.52 -11.01 28.70
CA GLU A 183 -5.18 -12.27 29.38
C GLU A 183 -3.76 -12.25 29.95
N GLU A 184 -2.82 -11.58 29.27
CA GLU A 184 -1.42 -11.42 29.69
C GLU A 184 -1.18 -10.20 30.58
N GLY A 185 -2.20 -9.35 30.87
CA GLY A 185 -2.07 -8.12 31.66
C GLY A 185 -1.25 -7.03 30.97
N ARG A 186 -1.15 -7.03 29.64
CA ARG A 186 -0.28 -6.19 28.80
C ARG A 186 -1.04 -5.22 27.91
N LEU A 187 -2.27 -4.86 28.27
CA LEU A 187 -3.10 -3.94 27.46
C LEU A 187 -2.40 -2.61 27.15
N TYR A 188 -1.57 -2.12 28.07
CA TYR A 188 -0.84 -0.86 27.91
C TYR A 188 0.17 -0.89 26.73
N GLU A 189 0.55 -2.07 26.24
CA GLU A 189 1.49 -2.21 25.12
C GLU A 189 0.82 -2.11 23.75
N ILE A 190 -0.51 -2.22 23.68
CA ILE A 190 -1.26 -2.22 22.44
C ILE A 190 -2.18 -1.01 22.26
N VAL A 191 -2.13 -0.06 23.18
CA VAL A 191 -2.86 1.20 23.11
C VAL A 191 -1.89 2.36 22.88
N THR A 192 -2.33 3.35 22.09
CA THR A 192 -1.55 4.56 21.78
C THR A 192 -2.21 5.79 22.33
#